data_2a0545ac530f08bc299746a397c70c47
#
_entry.id   2a0545ac530f08bc299746a397c70c47
#
_cell.length_a   1.000
_cell.length_b   1.000
_cell.length_c   1.000
_cell.angle_alpha   90.00
_cell.angle_beta   90.00
_cell.angle_gamma   90.00
#
_symmetry.space_group_name_H-M   'P 1'
#
loop_
_entity.id
_entity.type
_entity.pdbx_description
1 polymer ?
#
loop_
_entity_poly.entity_id
_entity_poly.type
_entity_poly.pdbx_seq_one_letter_code
_entity_poly.pdbx_strand_id
1 'polypeptide(L)'
;DAWDALAQHQMVVDEEGKLVAIGRLYINADSEASIRFMAVHPDVQDKGLGTLIAMTLESVARQEGVKRVTCSAREDAMAFFAKLGFVSHGEITTPQTTPVRHFLMIKPVASLDDILHRGDWCAQLQQAWYDHIPLSEKMGVRIQQYTGQKFITTMPERVNEIPVHTLIRGSKISLATLSGWG
;
A
#
# COMPACT_ATOMS: atom_id res chain seq x y z
N ASP A 1 12.69 -3.76 -18.39
CA ASP A 1 12.51 -5.03 -17.70
C ASP A 1 11.29 -5.76 -18.31
N ALA A 2 11.46 -7.01 -18.72
CA ALA A 2 10.37 -7.79 -19.37
C ALA A 2 9.12 -7.94 -18.48
N TRP A 3 9.26 -7.78 -17.18
CA TRP A 3 8.18 -7.85 -16.20
C TRP A 3 7.45 -6.52 -15.99
N ASP A 4 7.94 -5.45 -16.55
CA ASP A 4 7.41 -4.10 -16.33
C ASP A 4 6.04 -3.90 -16.97
N ALA A 5 5.84 -4.48 -18.16
CA ALA A 5 4.58 -4.41 -18.90
C ALA A 5 3.42 -5.19 -18.23
N LEU A 6 3.74 -6.14 -17.33
CA LEU A 6 2.76 -6.98 -16.62
C LEU A 6 2.54 -6.53 -15.16
N ALA A 7 3.27 -5.52 -14.71
CA ALA A 7 3.22 -5.06 -13.34
C ALA A 7 2.18 -3.95 -13.14
N GLN A 8 1.58 -3.93 -11.97
CA GLN A 8 0.74 -2.82 -11.51
C GLN A 8 1.63 -1.74 -10.89
N HIS A 9 1.55 -0.53 -11.42
CA HIS A 9 2.32 0.62 -10.95
C HIS A 9 1.45 1.54 -10.13
N GLN A 10 1.97 1.98 -8.99
CA GLN A 10 1.35 2.99 -8.14
C GLN A 10 2.34 4.14 -7.97
N MET A 11 1.85 5.37 -8.10
CA MET A 11 2.68 6.54 -7.92
C MET A 11 1.93 7.65 -7.17
N VAL A 12 2.70 8.47 -6.49
CA VAL A 12 2.24 9.71 -5.88
C VAL A 12 2.93 10.87 -6.58
N VAL A 13 2.14 11.85 -6.97
CA VAL A 13 2.65 13.11 -7.53
C VAL A 13 2.24 14.27 -6.62
N ASP A 14 3.07 15.31 -6.56
CA ASP A 14 2.75 16.54 -5.83
C ASP A 14 1.80 17.45 -6.64
N GLU A 15 1.51 18.63 -6.10
CA GLU A 15 0.62 19.61 -6.76
C GLU A 15 1.14 20.12 -8.10
N GLU A 16 2.46 20.06 -8.29
CA GLU A 16 3.14 20.47 -9.52
C GLU A 16 3.23 19.32 -10.54
N GLY A 17 2.72 18.12 -10.17
CA GLY A 17 2.76 16.93 -11.02
C GLY A 17 4.10 16.19 -10.99
N LYS A 18 5.01 16.53 -10.07
CA LYS A 18 6.29 15.86 -9.91
C LYS A 18 6.11 14.53 -9.17
N LEU A 19 6.73 13.47 -9.66
CA LEU A 19 6.73 12.16 -9.01
C LEU A 19 7.48 12.23 -7.68
N VAL A 20 6.81 11.86 -6.58
CA VAL A 20 7.38 11.90 -5.23
C VAL A 20 7.42 10.53 -4.55
N ALA A 21 6.62 9.57 -4.99
CA ALA A 21 6.73 8.19 -4.54
C ALA A 21 6.23 7.23 -5.62
N ILE A 22 6.80 6.04 -5.66
CA ILE A 22 6.44 4.99 -6.62
C ILE A 22 6.57 3.62 -5.96
N GLY A 23 5.77 2.67 -6.42
CA GLY A 23 5.89 1.26 -6.12
C GLY A 23 5.29 0.39 -7.22
N ARG A 24 5.82 -0.81 -7.37
CA ARG A 24 5.41 -1.76 -8.39
C ARG A 24 5.02 -3.10 -7.75
N LEU A 25 3.88 -3.63 -8.18
CA LEU A 25 3.39 -4.95 -7.80
C LEU A 25 3.41 -5.85 -9.03
N TYR A 26 4.06 -6.99 -8.92
CA TYR A 26 4.00 -8.07 -9.89
C TYR A 26 3.20 -9.22 -9.32
N ILE A 27 2.24 -9.74 -10.07
CA ILE A 27 1.42 -10.89 -9.68
C ILE A 27 1.81 -12.07 -10.56
N ASN A 28 2.18 -13.19 -9.94
CA ASN A 28 2.52 -14.42 -10.66
C ASN A 28 1.30 -15.34 -10.85
N ALA A 29 1.49 -16.42 -11.61
CA ALA A 29 0.43 -17.40 -11.90
C ALA A 29 -0.05 -18.18 -10.65
N ASP A 30 0.72 -18.18 -9.56
CA ASP A 30 0.42 -18.92 -8.33
C ASP A 30 -0.41 -18.09 -7.33
N SER A 31 -1.01 -17.00 -7.78
CA SER A 31 -1.74 -16.05 -6.93
C SER A 31 -0.88 -15.46 -5.80
N GLU A 32 0.40 -15.25 -6.07
CA GLU A 32 1.31 -14.50 -5.23
C GLU A 32 1.65 -13.16 -5.87
N ALA A 33 1.78 -12.14 -5.05
CA ALA A 33 2.25 -10.85 -5.51
C ALA A 33 3.62 -10.52 -4.92
N SER A 34 4.42 -9.78 -5.67
CA SER A 34 5.72 -9.29 -5.22
C SER A 34 5.80 -7.78 -5.38
N ILE A 35 6.01 -7.08 -4.26
CA ILE A 35 6.31 -5.65 -4.28
C ILE A 35 7.76 -5.46 -4.70
N ARG A 36 7.97 -4.63 -5.72
CA ARG A 36 9.29 -4.31 -6.25
C ARG A 36 9.44 -2.82 -6.50
N PHE A 37 10.66 -2.33 -6.41
CA PHE A 37 11.03 -0.95 -6.76
C PHE A 37 10.20 0.13 -6.06
N MET A 38 9.96 -0.04 -4.76
CA MET A 38 9.42 1.05 -3.95
C MET A 38 10.48 2.12 -3.71
N ALA A 39 10.10 3.37 -3.95
CA ALA A 39 10.93 4.53 -3.66
C ALA A 39 10.07 5.72 -3.23
N VAL A 40 10.62 6.53 -2.32
CA VAL A 40 10.06 7.83 -1.91
C VAL A 40 11.16 8.88 -2.05
N HIS A 41 10.82 10.02 -2.68
CA HIS A 41 11.77 11.12 -2.85
C HIS A 41 12.29 11.59 -1.48
N PRO A 42 13.61 11.83 -1.32
CA PRO A 42 14.22 12.16 -0.04
C PRO A 42 13.53 13.31 0.71
N ASP A 43 13.15 14.38 0.01
CA ASP A 43 12.55 15.58 0.60
C ASP A 43 11.16 15.35 1.21
N VAL A 44 10.53 14.20 0.92
CA VAL A 44 9.18 13.86 1.39
C VAL A 44 9.13 12.52 2.12
N GLN A 45 10.28 11.96 2.50
CA GLN A 45 10.35 10.80 3.38
C GLN A 45 9.74 11.12 4.76
N ASP A 46 9.43 10.09 5.53
CA ASP A 46 8.83 10.16 6.88
C ASP A 46 7.45 10.85 6.96
N LYS A 47 6.83 11.11 5.80
CA LYS A 47 5.46 11.66 5.69
C LYS A 47 4.39 10.60 5.40
N GLY A 48 4.73 9.31 5.53
CA GLY A 48 3.80 8.20 5.33
C GLY A 48 3.60 7.76 3.88
N LEU A 49 4.28 8.36 2.89
CA LEU A 49 4.09 8.04 1.47
C LEU A 49 4.49 6.61 1.12
N GLY A 50 5.55 6.08 1.73
CA GLY A 50 5.94 4.67 1.57
C GLY A 50 4.87 3.72 2.07
N THR A 51 4.30 4.00 3.24
CA THR A 51 3.17 3.25 3.81
C THR A 51 1.97 3.28 2.88
N LEU A 52 1.62 4.46 2.36
CA LEU A 52 0.52 4.64 1.43
C LEU A 52 0.70 3.80 0.16
N ILE A 53 1.87 3.86 -0.48
CA ILE A 53 2.18 3.03 -1.66
C ILE A 53 2.04 1.55 -1.33
N ALA A 54 2.64 1.08 -0.23
CA ALA A 54 2.58 -0.33 0.15
C ALA A 54 1.14 -0.81 0.40
N MET A 55 0.33 -0.01 1.11
CA MET A 55 -1.09 -0.32 1.35
C MET A 55 -1.92 -0.33 0.06
N THR A 56 -1.63 0.57 -0.87
CA THR A 56 -2.32 0.61 -2.16
C THR A 56 -1.98 -0.62 -3.00
N LEU A 57 -0.70 -1.02 -3.04
CA LEU A 57 -0.27 -2.24 -3.73
C LEU A 57 -0.89 -3.49 -3.09
N GLU A 58 -0.98 -3.54 -1.75
CA GLU A 58 -1.67 -4.63 -1.05
C GLU A 58 -3.17 -4.68 -1.37
N SER A 59 -3.81 -3.51 -1.48
CA SER A 59 -5.22 -3.43 -1.89
C SER A 59 -5.44 -3.97 -3.30
N VAL A 60 -4.55 -3.64 -4.24
CA VAL A 60 -4.57 -4.21 -5.60
C VAL A 60 -4.38 -5.73 -5.54
N ALA A 61 -3.39 -6.22 -4.79
CA ALA A 61 -3.16 -7.65 -4.61
C ALA A 61 -4.41 -8.38 -4.08
N ARG A 62 -5.12 -7.77 -3.13
CA ARG A 62 -6.36 -8.31 -2.57
C ARG A 62 -7.48 -8.38 -3.60
N GLN A 63 -7.65 -7.34 -4.42
CA GLN A 63 -8.66 -7.30 -5.49
C GLN A 63 -8.42 -8.39 -6.55
N GLU A 64 -7.14 -8.69 -6.81
CA GLU A 64 -6.72 -9.77 -7.72
C GLU A 64 -6.76 -11.17 -7.09
N GLY A 65 -7.27 -11.29 -5.86
CA GLY A 65 -7.40 -12.58 -5.17
C GLY A 65 -6.07 -13.19 -4.71
N VAL A 66 -5.02 -12.36 -4.58
CA VAL A 66 -3.71 -12.79 -4.11
C VAL A 66 -3.78 -13.22 -2.65
N LYS A 67 -3.16 -14.34 -2.32
CA LYS A 67 -3.16 -14.91 -0.96
C LYS A 67 -2.00 -14.42 -0.11
N ARG A 68 -0.90 -14.00 -0.73
CA ARG A 68 0.27 -13.47 -0.03
C ARG A 68 1.02 -12.45 -0.87
N VAL A 69 1.54 -11.43 -0.21
CA VAL A 69 2.44 -10.45 -0.81
C VAL A 69 3.84 -10.68 -0.28
N THR A 70 4.81 -10.69 -1.17
CA THR A 70 6.23 -10.81 -0.86
C THR A 70 6.97 -9.53 -1.21
N CYS A 71 8.11 -9.29 -0.58
CA CYS A 71 9.08 -8.31 -1.03
C CYS A 71 10.50 -8.77 -0.69
N SER A 72 11.46 -8.30 -1.49
CA SER A 72 12.90 -8.39 -1.20
C SER A 72 13.32 -7.08 -0.53
N ALA A 73 13.28 -7.05 0.79
CA ALA A 73 13.61 -5.86 1.56
C ALA A 73 15.11 -5.76 1.80
N ARG A 74 15.68 -4.59 1.59
CA ARG A 74 17.02 -4.27 2.07
C ARG A 74 17.03 -4.35 3.60
N GLU A 75 18.17 -4.63 4.20
CA GLU A 75 18.32 -4.75 5.66
C GLU A 75 17.81 -3.50 6.40
N ASP A 76 18.10 -2.31 5.88
CA ASP A 76 17.64 -1.03 6.44
C ASP A 76 16.13 -0.77 6.28
N ALA A 77 15.46 -1.45 5.35
CA ALA A 77 14.03 -1.33 5.11
C ALA A 77 13.19 -2.39 5.85
N MET A 78 13.82 -3.39 6.50
CA MET A 78 13.10 -4.47 7.17
C MET A 78 12.13 -3.95 8.23
N ALA A 79 12.57 -2.97 9.04
CA ALA A 79 11.74 -2.40 10.10
C ALA A 79 10.49 -1.70 9.54
N PHE A 80 10.59 -1.07 8.37
CA PHE A 80 9.46 -0.47 7.68
C PHE A 80 8.44 -1.54 7.27
N PHE A 81 8.87 -2.61 6.60
CA PHE A 81 7.97 -3.68 6.20
C PHE A 81 7.40 -4.46 7.38
N ALA A 82 8.15 -4.65 8.46
CA ALA A 82 7.67 -5.28 9.69
C ALA A 82 6.50 -4.48 10.31
N LYS A 83 6.56 -3.16 10.34
CA LYS A 83 5.46 -2.30 10.78
C LYS A 83 4.19 -2.45 9.92
N LEU A 84 4.34 -2.84 8.66
CA LEU A 84 3.24 -3.13 7.75
C LEU A 84 2.70 -4.57 7.87
N GLY A 85 3.23 -5.36 8.80
CA GLY A 85 2.80 -6.72 9.06
C GLY A 85 3.51 -7.80 8.21
N PHE A 86 4.61 -7.45 7.54
CA PHE A 86 5.45 -8.43 6.88
C PHE A 86 6.36 -9.15 7.89
N VAL A 87 6.56 -10.44 7.68
CA VAL A 87 7.44 -11.30 8.48
C VAL A 87 8.64 -11.71 7.65
N SER A 88 9.84 -11.67 8.23
CA SER A 88 11.07 -12.10 7.56
C SER A 88 11.14 -13.62 7.46
N HIS A 89 11.49 -14.12 6.29
CA HIS A 89 11.73 -15.52 5.98
C HIS A 89 13.19 -15.84 5.68
N GLY A 90 14.10 -14.94 6.02
CA GLY A 90 15.54 -15.12 5.91
C GLY A 90 16.19 -14.26 4.84
N GLU A 91 17.51 -14.33 4.83
CA GLU A 91 18.34 -13.63 3.85
C GLU A 91 18.26 -14.31 2.49
N ILE A 92 18.16 -13.53 1.43
CA ILE A 92 18.19 -14.01 0.05
C ILE A 92 19.49 -13.59 -0.64
N THR A 93 20.04 -14.50 -1.39
CA THR A 93 21.24 -14.21 -2.21
C THR A 93 20.83 -13.28 -3.35
N THR A 94 21.35 -12.06 -3.34
CA THR A 94 21.23 -11.15 -4.49
C THR A 94 22.44 -11.32 -5.42
N PRO A 95 22.29 -11.07 -6.73
CA PRO A 95 23.45 -11.02 -7.61
C PRO A 95 24.51 -10.05 -7.07
N GLN A 96 25.76 -10.45 -7.10
CA GLN A 96 26.90 -9.84 -6.40
C GLN A 96 27.25 -8.38 -6.78
N THR A 97 26.40 -7.70 -7.51
CA THR A 97 26.60 -6.31 -7.91
C THR A 97 26.28 -5.28 -6.82
N THR A 98 25.66 -5.71 -5.72
CA THR A 98 25.28 -4.79 -4.63
C THR A 98 25.69 -5.40 -3.29
N PRO A 99 26.54 -4.73 -2.48
CA PRO A 99 26.94 -5.23 -1.16
C PRO A 99 25.85 -5.16 -0.10
N VAL A 100 24.62 -4.86 -0.47
CA VAL A 100 23.50 -4.69 0.45
C VAL A 100 22.76 -6.00 0.64
N ARG A 101 22.65 -6.44 1.88
CA ARG A 101 21.89 -7.64 2.25
C ARG A 101 20.39 -7.43 2.01
N HIS A 102 19.75 -8.46 1.48
CA HIS A 102 18.31 -8.46 1.23
C HIS A 102 17.65 -9.62 1.97
N PHE A 103 16.43 -9.42 2.40
CA PHE A 103 15.65 -10.39 3.15
C PHE A 103 14.31 -10.61 2.45
N LEU A 104 13.93 -11.87 2.31
CA LEU A 104 12.57 -12.20 1.88
C LEU A 104 11.63 -11.87 3.02
N MET A 105 10.67 -11.01 2.75
CA MET A 105 9.60 -10.69 3.68
C MET A 105 8.26 -11.07 3.06
N ILE A 106 7.38 -11.68 3.84
CA ILE A 106 6.09 -12.20 3.40
C ILE A 106 4.98 -11.69 4.31
N LYS A 107 3.87 -11.31 3.70
CA LYS A 107 2.63 -10.95 4.40
C LYS A 107 1.47 -11.72 3.78
N PRO A 108 0.68 -12.49 4.56
CA PRO A 108 -0.57 -13.05 4.08
C PRO A 108 -1.57 -11.93 3.81
N VAL A 109 -2.33 -12.07 2.73
CA VAL A 109 -3.41 -11.13 2.37
C VAL A 109 -4.72 -11.78 2.77
N ALA A 110 -5.43 -11.16 3.72
CA ALA A 110 -6.78 -11.59 4.06
C ALA A 110 -7.71 -11.32 2.86
N SER A 111 -8.53 -12.29 2.50
CA SER A 111 -9.57 -12.06 1.49
C SER A 111 -10.56 -11.02 1.96
N LEU A 112 -11.28 -10.40 1.02
CA LEU A 112 -12.34 -9.47 1.38
C LEU A 112 -13.42 -10.16 2.23
N ASP A 113 -13.74 -11.42 1.89
CA ASP A 113 -14.69 -12.23 2.64
C ASP A 113 -14.22 -12.51 4.07
N ASP A 114 -12.94 -12.82 4.27
CA ASP A 114 -12.37 -13.00 5.61
C ASP A 114 -12.47 -11.74 6.47
N ILE A 115 -12.28 -10.58 5.84
CA ILE A 115 -12.40 -9.27 6.52
C ILE A 115 -13.87 -8.99 6.86
N LEU A 116 -14.78 -9.22 5.93
CA LEU A 116 -16.21 -8.96 6.11
C LEU A 116 -16.87 -9.89 7.14
N HIS A 117 -16.38 -11.13 7.25
CA HIS A 117 -16.88 -12.09 8.25
C HIS A 117 -16.32 -11.88 9.66
N ARG A 118 -15.32 -11.05 9.85
CA ARG A 118 -14.83 -10.64 11.16
C ARG A 118 -15.68 -9.48 11.67
N GLY A 119 -16.74 -9.68 12.38
CA GLY A 119 -17.76 -8.69 12.78
C GLY A 119 -17.31 -7.31 13.33
N ASP A 120 -16.01 -7.07 13.43
CA ASP A 120 -15.37 -5.83 13.89
C ASP A 120 -14.44 -5.18 12.85
N TRP A 121 -14.49 -5.63 11.60
CA TRP A 121 -13.57 -5.19 10.54
C TRP A 121 -13.56 -3.66 10.34
N CYS A 122 -14.70 -2.97 10.51
CA CYS A 122 -14.76 -1.51 10.43
C CYS A 122 -13.90 -0.85 11.51
N ALA A 123 -13.92 -1.37 12.74
CA ALA A 123 -13.11 -0.85 13.83
C ALA A 123 -11.61 -1.10 13.60
N GLN A 124 -11.24 -2.28 13.10
CA GLN A 124 -9.86 -2.61 12.78
C GLN A 124 -9.33 -1.77 11.63
N LEU A 125 -10.12 -1.58 10.56
CA LEU A 125 -9.77 -0.68 9.47
C LEU A 125 -9.66 0.77 9.94
N GLN A 126 -10.56 1.22 10.80
CA GLN A 126 -10.55 2.56 11.35
C GLN A 126 -9.28 2.80 12.17
N GLN A 127 -8.91 1.85 13.02
CA GLN A 127 -7.69 1.95 13.82
C GLN A 127 -6.45 1.95 12.93
N ALA A 128 -6.34 0.99 12.01
CA ALA A 128 -5.22 0.94 11.06
C ALA A 128 -5.12 2.24 10.24
N TRP A 129 -6.25 2.82 9.88
CA TRP A 129 -6.30 4.10 9.21
C TRP A 129 -5.73 5.23 10.06
N TYR A 130 -6.14 5.33 11.32
CA TYR A 130 -5.65 6.35 12.24
C TYR A 130 -4.16 6.19 12.54
N ASP A 131 -3.69 4.95 12.69
CA ASP A 131 -2.27 4.65 12.94
C ASP A 131 -1.38 5.09 11.77
N HIS A 132 -1.90 5.02 10.55
CA HIS A 132 -1.15 5.35 9.34
C HIS A 132 -1.40 6.77 8.83
N ILE A 133 -2.54 7.36 9.15
CA ILE A 133 -2.92 8.72 8.77
C ILE A 133 -3.49 9.45 10.00
N PRO A 134 -2.63 9.87 10.94
CA PRO A 134 -3.07 10.51 12.19
C PRO A 134 -3.92 11.77 12.00
N LEU A 135 -3.76 12.45 10.85
CA LEU A 135 -4.59 13.60 10.51
C LEU A 135 -6.06 13.23 10.37
N SER A 136 -6.37 12.02 9.90
CA SER A 136 -7.75 11.57 9.74
C SER A 136 -8.48 11.41 11.09
N GLU A 137 -7.75 11.00 12.12
CA GLU A 137 -8.27 10.95 13.49
C GLU A 137 -8.59 12.36 14.00
N LYS A 138 -7.67 13.29 13.83
CA LYS A 138 -7.86 14.70 14.22
C LYS A 138 -9.03 15.37 13.48
N MET A 139 -9.28 14.96 12.23
CA MET A 139 -10.41 15.44 11.44
C MET A 139 -11.71 14.71 11.75
N GLY A 140 -11.71 13.71 12.63
CA GLY A 140 -12.87 12.93 12.98
C GLY A 140 -13.43 12.06 11.84
N VAL A 141 -12.58 11.67 10.89
CA VAL A 141 -12.98 10.80 9.78
C VAL A 141 -13.31 9.41 10.30
N ARG A 142 -14.50 8.90 10.00
CA ARG A 142 -14.92 7.55 10.37
C ARG A 142 -15.29 6.75 9.13
N ILE A 143 -14.77 5.53 9.05
CA ILE A 143 -15.12 4.57 8.00
C ILE A 143 -16.45 3.92 8.39
N GLN A 144 -17.48 4.09 7.56
CA GLN A 144 -18.76 3.45 7.75
C GLN A 144 -18.91 2.18 6.92
N GLN A 145 -18.39 2.20 5.71
CA GLN A 145 -18.49 1.06 4.81
C GLN A 145 -17.32 1.03 3.83
N TYR A 146 -16.91 -0.18 3.48
CA TYR A 146 -15.96 -0.42 2.39
C TYR A 146 -16.57 -1.39 1.37
N THR A 147 -16.58 -1.00 0.10
CA THR A 147 -17.21 -1.76 -0.99
C THR A 147 -16.20 -2.49 -1.89
N GLY A 148 -14.91 -2.52 -1.52
CA GLY A 148 -13.85 -3.02 -2.39
C GLY A 148 -13.30 -1.98 -3.36
N GLN A 149 -14.11 -1.01 -3.77
CA GLN A 149 -13.71 0.07 -4.69
C GLN A 149 -13.71 1.46 -4.04
N LYS A 150 -14.50 1.65 -3.02
CA LYS A 150 -14.63 2.91 -2.31
C LYS A 150 -14.88 2.72 -0.82
N PHE A 151 -14.44 3.69 -0.04
CA PHE A 151 -14.83 3.84 1.36
C PHE A 151 -16.00 4.83 1.46
N ILE A 152 -16.99 4.50 2.26
CA ILE A 152 -17.97 5.45 2.73
C ILE A 152 -17.49 5.94 4.08
N THR A 153 -17.17 7.23 4.16
CA THR A 153 -16.66 7.86 5.37
C THR A 153 -17.58 8.98 5.81
N THR A 154 -17.67 9.19 7.13
CA THR A 154 -18.28 10.38 7.69
C THR A 154 -17.21 11.26 8.32
N MET A 155 -17.39 12.55 8.19
CA MET A 155 -16.73 13.56 9.01
C MET A 155 -17.80 14.26 9.83
N PRO A 156 -17.47 14.93 10.96
CA PRO A 156 -18.42 15.81 11.62
C PRO A 156 -19.03 16.75 10.56
N GLU A 157 -20.35 16.70 10.41
CA GLU A 157 -21.17 17.49 9.47
C GLU A 157 -21.21 17.05 8.00
N ARG A 158 -20.51 15.98 7.55
CA ARG A 158 -20.56 15.53 6.14
C ARG A 158 -20.46 14.02 6.02
N VAL A 159 -21.29 13.45 5.13
CA VAL A 159 -21.10 12.11 4.58
C VAL A 159 -20.35 12.27 3.24
N ASN A 160 -19.22 11.63 3.10
CA ASN A 160 -18.43 11.66 1.88
C ASN A 160 -18.21 10.25 1.35
N GLU A 161 -18.50 10.05 0.09
CA GLU A 161 -17.97 8.91 -0.66
C GLU A 161 -16.60 9.29 -1.19
N ILE A 162 -15.56 8.62 -0.69
CA ILE A 162 -14.19 8.90 -1.11
C ILE A 162 -13.69 7.68 -1.87
N PRO A 163 -13.46 7.77 -3.19
CA PRO A 163 -12.73 6.74 -3.91
C PRO A 163 -11.37 6.52 -3.24
N VAL A 164 -10.88 5.28 -3.19
CA VAL A 164 -9.61 4.94 -2.52
C VAL A 164 -8.45 5.81 -3.01
N HIS A 165 -8.48 6.24 -4.27
CA HIS A 165 -7.45 7.12 -4.87
C HIS A 165 -7.57 8.60 -4.46
N THR A 166 -8.65 9.02 -3.77
CA THR A 166 -8.88 10.45 -3.46
C THR A 166 -8.54 10.80 -2.01
N LEU A 167 -8.16 9.82 -1.19
CA LEU A 167 -7.99 9.96 0.26
C LEU A 167 -6.85 10.88 0.73
N ILE A 168 -6.21 11.59 -0.18
CA ILE A 168 -5.01 12.38 0.13
C ILE A 168 -5.21 13.88 -0.10
N ARG A 169 -6.42 14.32 -0.33
CA ARG A 169 -6.69 15.75 -0.56
C ARG A 169 -6.55 16.67 0.66
N GLY A 170 -5.98 16.18 1.78
CA GLY A 170 -5.59 17.04 2.92
C GLY A 170 -4.09 17.36 2.98
N SER A 171 -3.27 16.75 2.12
CA SER A 171 -1.81 16.85 2.19
C SER A 171 -1.16 17.34 0.90
N LYS A 172 -1.81 18.09 0.05
CA LYS A 172 -1.24 18.60 -1.23
C LYS A 172 -0.65 17.52 -2.15
N ILE A 173 -1.07 16.27 -2.02
CA ILE A 173 -0.54 15.10 -2.72
C ILE A 173 -1.72 14.31 -3.27
N SER A 174 -1.69 13.97 -4.55
CA SER A 174 -2.66 13.05 -5.15
C SER A 174 -2.03 11.71 -5.50
N LEU A 175 -2.75 10.64 -5.23
CA LEU A 175 -2.38 9.29 -5.63
C LEU A 175 -2.98 9.00 -7.00
N ALA A 176 -2.15 8.71 -7.98
CA ALA A 176 -2.59 8.24 -9.28
C ALA A 176 -2.29 6.74 -9.43
N THR A 177 -3.29 5.97 -9.81
CA THR A 177 -3.15 4.57 -10.17
C THR A 177 -2.99 4.47 -11.68
N LEU A 178 -1.85 3.97 -12.13
CA LEU A 178 -1.66 3.60 -13.52
C LEU A 178 -2.20 2.18 -13.70
N SER A 179 -3.52 2.05 -13.89
CA SER A 179 -4.11 0.81 -14.36
C SER A 179 -4.11 0.82 -15.89
N GLY A 180 -3.27 -0.01 -16.47
CA GLY A 180 -3.40 -0.42 -17.86
C GLY A 180 -3.09 0.64 -18.90
N TRP A 181 -1.87 0.62 -19.38
CA TRP A 181 -1.63 0.89 -20.79
C TRP A 181 -1.67 -0.46 -21.51
N GLY A 182 -2.82 -0.70 -22.14
CA GLY A 182 -2.94 -1.72 -23.18
C GLY A 182 -2.28 -1.23 -24.45
#